data_0c69e4141a8b13014656a083b2238d4b
#
_entry.id   0c69e4141a8b13014656a083b2238d4b
#
_cell.length_a   1.000
_cell.length_b   1.000
_cell.length_c   1.000
_cell.angle_alpha   90.00
_cell.angle_beta   90.00
_cell.angle_gamma   90.00
#
_symmetry.space_group_name_H-M   'P 1'
#
loop_
_entity.id
_entity.type
_entity.pdbx_description
1 polymer ?
#
loop_
_entity_poly.entity_id
_entity_poly.type
_entity_poly.pdbx_seq_one_letter_code
_entity_poly.pdbx_strand_id
1 'polypeptide(L)'
;MRTNLAKCSITPIFADDTTLTEVQLILGCQIASFPIKYLGLPLSTKSLAKSGWQPLVESVANKLPTRHGSLMARSGRLIWVKSVMSTVPIYAMLAEKMPAWVREEIEAICRNFFWAGKDTSVRGKCMVNWPTVARPTALGGLGVLDLRLFALVMPCKQDGFGFKRQTMIGLGLNCQSKRTL
;
A
#
# COMPACT_ATOMS: atom_id res chain seq x y z
N MET A 1 25.71 -18.44 -1.91
CA MET A 1 25.17 -17.08 -2.07
C MET A 1 25.99 -16.13 -1.21
N ARG A 2 26.51 -15.01 -1.75
CA ARG A 2 27.21 -14.01 -0.93
C ARG A 2 26.28 -12.81 -0.72
N THR A 3 26.07 -12.43 0.53
CA THR A 3 25.28 -11.24 0.89
C THR A 3 26.07 -9.97 0.57
N ASN A 4 25.43 -9.00 -0.08
CA ASN A 4 26.06 -7.71 -0.36
C ASN A 4 25.85 -6.79 0.84
N LEU A 5 26.84 -6.69 1.71
CA LEU A 5 26.79 -5.90 2.95
C LEU A 5 26.64 -4.39 2.69
N ALA A 6 27.10 -3.87 1.55
CA ALA A 6 26.95 -2.47 1.17
C ALA A 6 25.46 -2.07 0.92
N LYS A 7 24.59 -3.06 0.69
CA LYS A 7 23.13 -2.86 0.54
C LYS A 7 22.34 -3.21 1.80
N CYS A 8 23.02 -3.65 2.85
CA CYS A 8 22.39 -3.95 4.13
C CYS A 8 22.37 -2.72 5.02
N SER A 9 21.31 -2.56 5.79
CA SER A 9 21.20 -1.54 6.83
C SER A 9 20.71 -2.18 8.12
N ILE A 10 21.21 -1.66 9.24
CA ILE A 10 20.80 -2.07 10.59
C ILE A 10 19.80 -1.04 11.07
N THR A 11 18.63 -1.50 11.50
CA THR A 11 17.62 -0.61 12.08
C THR A 11 17.35 -1.05 13.51
N PRO A 12 17.67 -0.20 14.51
CA PRO A 12 17.48 -0.55 15.91
C PRO A 12 16.00 -0.62 16.27
N ILE A 13 15.60 -1.70 16.95
CA ILE A 13 14.29 -1.85 17.57
C ILE A 13 14.55 -2.24 19.03
N PHE A 14 14.42 -1.28 19.96
CA PHE A 14 14.67 -1.49 21.38
C PHE A 14 16.09 -2.02 21.69
N ALA A 15 17.10 -1.57 20.95
CA ALA A 15 18.50 -1.93 21.16
C ALA A 15 19.26 -0.79 21.82
N ASP A 16 20.20 -1.13 22.71
CA ASP A 16 21.09 -0.18 23.37
C ASP A 16 22.17 0.31 22.38
N ASP A 17 22.63 1.54 22.56
CA ASP A 17 23.63 2.19 21.69
C ASP A 17 24.97 1.42 21.65
N THR A 18 25.34 0.77 22.75
CA THR A 18 26.55 -0.07 22.84
C THR A 18 26.47 -1.28 21.93
N THR A 19 25.34 -2.00 21.97
CA THR A 19 25.08 -3.17 21.09
C THR A 19 25.05 -2.77 19.62
N LEU A 20 24.53 -1.58 19.30
CA LEU A 20 24.46 -1.08 17.94
C LEU A 20 25.84 -0.82 17.36
N THR A 21 26.74 -0.22 18.15
CA THR A 21 28.12 0.06 17.73
C THR A 21 28.89 -1.22 17.50
N GLU A 22 28.74 -2.22 18.35
CA GLU A 22 29.37 -3.53 18.18
C GLU A 22 28.90 -4.25 16.91
N VAL A 23 27.58 -4.28 16.69
CA VAL A 23 27.00 -4.94 15.51
C VAL A 23 27.41 -4.19 14.23
N GLN A 24 27.47 -2.86 14.27
CA GLN A 24 27.95 -2.06 13.14
C GLN A 24 29.41 -2.37 12.80
N LEU A 25 30.25 -2.53 13.81
CA LEU A 25 31.68 -2.82 13.64
C LEU A 25 31.88 -4.21 13.04
N ILE A 26 31.08 -5.22 13.46
CA ILE A 26 31.16 -6.60 12.97
C ILE A 26 30.61 -6.72 11.53
N LEU A 27 29.47 -6.08 11.23
CA LEU A 27 28.78 -6.26 9.94
C LEU A 27 29.18 -5.23 8.89
N GLY A 28 29.76 -4.09 9.27
CA GLY A 28 30.12 -3.00 8.36
C GLY A 28 28.91 -2.34 7.67
N CYS A 29 27.70 -2.50 8.22
CA CYS A 29 26.47 -1.99 7.63
C CYS A 29 26.12 -0.60 8.18
N GLN A 30 25.40 0.20 7.39
CA GLN A 30 24.92 1.51 7.83
C GLN A 30 23.75 1.38 8.79
N ILE A 31 23.68 2.26 9.80
CA ILE A 31 22.52 2.36 10.70
C ILE A 31 21.47 3.23 10.01
N ALA A 32 20.25 2.69 9.88
CA ALA A 32 19.09 3.39 9.34
C ALA A 32 18.06 3.63 10.42
N SER A 33 17.39 4.78 10.39
CA SER A 33 16.27 5.11 11.26
C SER A 33 14.93 4.86 10.57
N PHE A 34 13.88 4.55 11.35
CA PHE A 34 12.52 4.47 10.82
C PHE A 34 12.01 5.84 10.32
N PRO A 35 11.19 5.88 9.25
CA PRO A 35 10.66 4.76 8.45
C PRO A 35 11.67 4.21 7.42
N ILE A 36 11.80 2.89 7.34
CA ILE A 36 12.64 2.23 6.34
C ILE A 36 11.79 1.79 5.14
N LYS A 37 12.39 1.83 3.94
CA LYS A 37 11.71 1.36 2.73
C LYS A 37 11.99 -0.12 2.52
N TYR A 38 10.97 -0.97 2.67
CA TYR A 38 11.06 -2.41 2.42
C TYR A 38 10.10 -2.83 1.30
N LEU A 39 10.63 -3.41 0.24
CA LEU A 39 9.85 -3.81 -0.95
C LEU A 39 8.94 -2.70 -1.51
N GLY A 40 9.40 -1.45 -1.42
CA GLY A 40 8.65 -0.30 -1.90
C GLY A 40 7.67 0.32 -0.89
N LEU A 41 7.46 -0.32 0.26
CA LEU A 41 6.59 0.17 1.33
C LEU A 41 7.40 0.82 2.46
N PRO A 42 6.92 1.93 3.04
CA PRO A 42 7.50 2.49 4.24
C PRO A 42 7.07 1.66 5.46
N LEU A 43 8.05 1.00 6.09
CA LEU A 43 7.84 0.31 7.37
C LEU A 43 8.18 1.24 8.52
N SER A 44 7.30 1.30 9.52
CA SER A 44 7.48 2.09 10.74
C SER A 44 6.99 1.31 11.96
N THR A 45 7.62 1.54 13.11
CA THR A 45 7.17 1.01 14.40
C THR A 45 5.93 1.73 14.93
N LYS A 46 5.69 2.95 14.46
CA LYS A 46 4.54 3.79 14.80
C LYS A 46 3.66 3.98 13.56
N SER A 47 2.41 4.41 13.77
CA SER A 47 1.53 4.78 12.67
C SER A 47 2.21 5.82 11.77
N LEU A 48 2.22 5.56 10.46
CA LEU A 48 2.84 6.43 9.47
C LEU A 48 2.18 7.82 9.48
N ALA A 49 3.02 8.85 9.50
CA ALA A 49 2.58 10.23 9.31
C ALA A 49 2.02 10.43 7.89
N LYS A 50 1.32 11.56 7.67
CA LYS A 50 0.76 11.91 6.36
C LYS A 50 1.81 11.89 5.25
N SER A 51 3.00 12.41 5.52
CA SER A 51 4.14 12.43 4.60
C SER A 51 4.59 11.03 4.16
N GLY A 52 4.44 10.02 5.01
CA GLY A 52 4.78 8.64 4.66
C GLY A 52 3.82 7.97 3.67
N TRP A 53 2.57 8.45 3.60
CA TRP A 53 1.56 7.96 2.67
C TRP A 53 1.53 8.71 1.33
N GLN A 54 2.05 9.93 1.29
CA GLN A 54 2.06 10.76 0.09
C GLN A 54 2.72 10.08 -1.12
N PRO A 55 3.88 9.40 -0.98
CA PRO A 55 4.51 8.69 -2.10
C PRO A 55 3.64 7.57 -2.69
N LEU A 56 2.75 6.98 -1.89
CA LEU A 56 1.80 5.97 -2.38
C LEU A 56 0.75 6.60 -3.29
N VAL A 57 0.17 7.72 -2.88
CA VAL A 57 -0.81 8.47 -3.69
C VAL A 57 -0.18 8.93 -5.00
N GLU A 58 1.02 9.50 -4.92
CA GLU A 58 1.80 9.90 -6.11
C GLU A 58 2.12 8.71 -7.02
N SER A 59 2.45 7.54 -6.44
CA SER A 59 2.68 6.33 -7.23
C SER A 59 1.44 5.88 -8.00
N VAL A 60 0.24 6.04 -7.43
CA VAL A 60 -1.02 5.77 -8.14
C VAL A 60 -1.25 6.81 -9.24
N ALA A 61 -1.05 8.09 -8.95
CA ALA A 61 -1.19 9.18 -9.92
C ALA A 61 -0.22 9.02 -11.11
N ASN A 62 1.03 8.67 -10.83
CA ASN A 62 2.06 8.46 -11.84
C ASN A 62 1.81 7.25 -12.75
N LYS A 63 0.92 6.33 -12.35
CA LYS A 63 0.49 5.22 -13.23
C LYS A 63 -0.59 5.63 -14.23
N LEU A 64 -1.07 6.85 -14.17
CA LEU A 64 -2.02 7.36 -15.17
C LEU A 64 -1.34 7.53 -16.53
N PRO A 65 -1.97 7.10 -17.63
CA PRO A 65 -1.49 7.35 -18.99
C PRO A 65 -1.78 8.82 -19.37
N THR A 66 -0.90 9.73 -18.96
CA THR A 66 -1.09 11.18 -19.02
C THR A 66 -1.41 11.72 -20.41
N ARG A 67 -0.81 11.14 -21.47
CA ARG A 67 -1.03 11.59 -22.85
C ARG A 67 -2.21 10.92 -23.53
N HIS A 68 -2.51 9.68 -23.21
CA HIS A 68 -3.51 8.87 -23.90
C HIS A 68 -4.81 8.66 -23.11
N GLY A 69 -4.84 9.01 -21.82
CA GLY A 69 -5.99 8.77 -20.96
C GLY A 69 -7.29 9.41 -21.46
N SER A 70 -7.23 10.62 -22.00
CA SER A 70 -8.39 11.32 -22.58
C SER A 70 -8.87 10.70 -23.89
N LEU A 71 -7.97 10.07 -24.66
CA LEU A 71 -8.26 9.41 -25.93
C LEU A 71 -8.79 7.99 -25.75
N MET A 72 -8.57 7.39 -24.57
CA MET A 72 -9.03 6.03 -24.28
C MET A 72 -10.55 5.97 -24.16
N ALA A 73 -11.16 4.94 -24.77
CA ALA A 73 -12.56 4.60 -24.54
C ALA A 73 -12.81 4.30 -23.04
N ARG A 74 -14.05 4.49 -22.57
CA ARG A 74 -14.42 4.24 -21.17
C ARG A 74 -14.14 2.79 -20.72
N SER A 75 -14.33 1.81 -21.62
CA SER A 75 -13.98 0.42 -21.37
C SER A 75 -12.48 0.22 -21.11
N GLY A 76 -11.63 0.85 -21.89
CA GLY A 76 -10.18 0.82 -21.69
C GLY A 76 -9.77 1.47 -20.36
N ARG A 77 -10.36 2.62 -20.00
CA ARG A 77 -10.13 3.26 -18.70
C ARG A 77 -10.58 2.37 -17.53
N LEU A 78 -11.71 1.67 -17.68
CA LEU A 78 -12.18 0.71 -16.67
C LEU A 78 -11.17 -0.41 -16.44
N ILE A 79 -10.67 -1.01 -17.51
CA ILE A 79 -9.64 -2.05 -17.44
C ILE A 79 -8.39 -1.50 -16.74
N TRP A 80 -7.96 -0.28 -17.09
CA TRP A 80 -6.80 0.35 -16.47
C TRP A 80 -6.97 0.56 -14.96
N VAL A 81 -8.14 1.08 -14.55
CA VAL A 81 -8.46 1.24 -13.12
C VAL A 81 -8.43 -0.09 -12.40
N LYS A 82 -9.03 -1.13 -12.96
CA LYS A 82 -9.08 -2.45 -12.33
C LYS A 82 -7.72 -3.15 -12.25
N SER A 83 -6.93 -3.11 -13.32
CA SER A 83 -5.71 -3.92 -13.41
C SER A 83 -4.46 -3.18 -12.92
N VAL A 84 -4.39 -1.86 -13.12
CA VAL A 84 -3.17 -1.10 -12.81
C VAL A 84 -3.33 -0.28 -11.54
N MET A 85 -4.39 0.51 -11.44
CA MET A 85 -4.52 1.46 -10.32
C MET A 85 -4.92 0.78 -9.02
N SER A 86 -5.71 -0.30 -9.06
CA SER A 86 -6.14 -1.02 -7.87
C SER A 86 -5.05 -1.88 -7.23
N THR A 87 -4.02 -2.29 -7.99
CA THR A 87 -2.96 -3.16 -7.46
C THR A 87 -2.05 -2.48 -6.44
N VAL A 88 -1.77 -1.18 -6.64
CA VAL A 88 -0.87 -0.42 -5.76
C VAL A 88 -1.42 -0.29 -4.34
N PRO A 89 -2.67 0.19 -4.13
CA PRO A 89 -3.23 0.30 -2.81
C PRO A 89 -3.42 -1.05 -2.11
N ILE A 90 -3.77 -2.12 -2.83
CA ILE A 90 -3.90 -3.47 -2.26
C ILE A 90 -2.62 -3.88 -1.55
N TYR A 91 -1.47 -3.73 -2.23
CA TYR A 91 -0.19 -4.11 -1.67
C TYR A 91 0.15 -3.33 -0.39
N ALA A 92 -0.12 -2.03 -0.37
CA ALA A 92 0.09 -1.19 0.81
C ALA A 92 -0.87 -1.56 1.96
N MET A 93 -2.13 -1.90 1.65
CA MET A 93 -3.13 -2.30 2.64
C MET A 93 -2.87 -3.67 3.26
N LEU A 94 -2.11 -4.54 2.58
CA LEU A 94 -1.64 -5.81 3.14
C LEU A 94 -0.58 -5.60 4.23
N ALA A 95 0.24 -4.56 4.09
CA ALA A 95 1.35 -4.31 5.01
C ALA A 95 0.97 -3.41 6.18
N GLU A 96 0.13 -2.40 5.95
CA GLU A 96 -0.18 -1.36 6.94
C GLU A 96 -1.65 -0.92 6.85
N LYS A 97 -2.22 -0.54 7.99
CA LYS A 97 -3.59 -0.01 8.04
C LYS A 97 -3.66 1.37 7.37
N MET A 98 -4.23 1.41 6.17
CA MET A 98 -4.34 2.64 5.38
C MET A 98 -5.36 3.60 5.98
N PRO A 99 -5.01 4.88 6.21
CA PRO A 99 -5.93 5.91 6.67
C PRO A 99 -7.07 6.18 5.66
N ALA A 100 -8.21 6.68 6.17
CA ALA A 100 -9.38 6.98 5.34
C ALA A 100 -9.07 7.99 4.23
N TRP A 101 -8.35 9.07 4.56
CA TRP A 101 -8.01 10.12 3.61
C TRP A 101 -7.19 9.62 2.40
N VAL A 102 -6.28 8.65 2.61
CA VAL A 102 -5.48 8.05 1.52
C VAL A 102 -6.39 7.28 0.57
N ARG A 103 -7.32 6.47 1.12
CA ARG A 103 -8.29 5.73 0.31
C ARG A 103 -9.17 6.65 -0.51
N GLU A 104 -9.68 7.71 0.13
CA GLU A 104 -10.54 8.70 -0.53
C GLU A 104 -9.82 9.44 -1.65
N GLU A 105 -8.54 9.77 -1.46
CA GLU A 105 -7.71 10.43 -2.48
C GLU A 105 -7.43 9.49 -3.66
N ILE A 106 -7.07 8.23 -3.39
CA ILE A 106 -6.88 7.22 -4.44
C ILE A 106 -8.19 6.96 -5.20
N GLU A 107 -9.31 6.83 -4.49
CA GLU A 107 -10.63 6.68 -5.12
C GLU A 107 -10.99 7.90 -5.98
N ALA A 108 -10.64 9.10 -5.55
CA ALA A 108 -10.85 10.32 -6.32
C ALA A 108 -10.04 10.33 -7.62
N ILE A 109 -8.76 9.92 -7.57
CA ILE A 109 -7.90 9.78 -8.74
C ILE A 109 -8.49 8.74 -9.71
N CYS A 110 -8.88 7.56 -9.23
CA CYS A 110 -9.50 6.50 -10.04
C CYS A 110 -10.81 6.98 -10.70
N ARG A 111 -11.66 7.66 -9.94
CA ARG A 111 -12.94 8.21 -10.42
C ARG A 111 -12.71 9.26 -11.49
N ASN A 112 -11.83 10.22 -11.26
CA ASN A 112 -11.53 11.29 -12.21
C ASN A 112 -10.98 10.72 -13.52
N PHE A 113 -10.05 9.77 -13.42
CA PHE A 113 -9.51 9.10 -14.60
C PHE A 113 -10.58 8.31 -15.36
N PHE A 114 -11.41 7.54 -14.67
CA PHE A 114 -12.47 6.78 -15.32
C PHE A 114 -13.44 7.67 -16.11
N TRP A 115 -13.88 8.78 -15.51
CA TRP A 115 -14.86 9.65 -16.15
C TRP A 115 -14.25 10.61 -17.18
N ALA A 116 -13.10 11.19 -16.92
CA ALA A 116 -12.49 12.23 -17.76
C ALA A 116 -11.21 11.80 -18.49
N GLY A 117 -10.58 10.69 -18.07
CA GLY A 117 -9.28 10.28 -18.61
C GLY A 117 -8.11 11.12 -18.10
N LYS A 118 -8.31 11.89 -17.03
CA LYS A 118 -7.33 12.76 -16.39
C LYS A 118 -7.43 12.64 -14.88
N ASP A 119 -6.39 13.06 -14.16
CA ASP A 119 -6.36 13.13 -12.69
C ASP A 119 -7.13 14.32 -12.12
N THR A 120 -7.35 15.36 -12.93
CA THR A 120 -8.01 16.58 -12.50
C THR A 120 -9.48 16.37 -12.16
N SER A 121 -9.93 17.00 -11.07
CA SER A 121 -11.31 16.94 -10.60
C SER A 121 -12.30 17.34 -11.68
N VAL A 122 -13.24 16.46 -11.95
CA VAL A 122 -14.27 16.66 -12.99
C VAL A 122 -15.62 16.75 -12.29
N ARG A 123 -15.86 17.92 -11.67
CA ARG A 123 -17.17 18.22 -11.13
C ARG A 123 -18.23 18.20 -12.24
N GLY A 124 -19.34 17.50 -12.00
CA GLY A 124 -20.49 17.46 -12.93
C GLY A 124 -20.42 16.46 -14.07
N LYS A 125 -19.32 15.75 -14.27
CA LYS A 125 -19.20 14.73 -15.35
C LYS A 125 -19.42 13.29 -14.88
N CYS A 126 -19.58 13.05 -13.58
CA CYS A 126 -19.86 11.72 -13.03
C CYS A 126 -21.34 11.38 -13.28
N MET A 127 -21.60 10.45 -14.19
CA MET A 127 -22.97 10.00 -14.50
C MET A 127 -23.57 9.12 -13.43
N VAL A 128 -22.74 8.41 -12.67
CA VAL A 128 -23.15 7.43 -11.65
C VAL A 128 -22.27 7.61 -10.43
N ASN A 129 -22.87 7.41 -9.25
CA ASN A 129 -22.17 7.45 -7.98
C ASN A 129 -21.08 6.36 -7.93
N TRP A 130 -19.89 6.70 -7.44
CA TRP A 130 -18.73 5.81 -7.41
C TRP A 130 -18.97 4.49 -6.66
N PRO A 131 -19.65 4.46 -5.50
CA PRO A 131 -20.01 3.21 -4.85
C PRO A 131 -20.88 2.27 -5.71
N THR A 132 -21.70 2.81 -6.61
CA THR A 132 -22.48 2.01 -7.57
C THR A 132 -21.58 1.41 -8.66
N VAL A 133 -20.59 2.18 -9.13
CA VAL A 133 -19.57 1.70 -10.08
C VAL A 133 -18.74 0.57 -9.46
N ALA A 134 -18.41 0.67 -8.17
CA ALA A 134 -17.62 -0.31 -7.43
C ALA A 134 -18.38 -1.63 -7.12
N ARG A 135 -19.72 -1.66 -7.23
CA ARG A 135 -20.49 -2.90 -7.00
C ARG A 135 -20.02 -4.05 -7.90
N PRO A 136 -20.15 -5.29 -7.43
CA PRO A 136 -19.94 -6.47 -8.27
C PRO A 136 -20.78 -6.43 -9.55
N THR A 137 -20.27 -6.99 -10.64
CA THR A 137 -20.98 -7.04 -11.93
C THR A 137 -22.31 -7.78 -11.84
N ALA A 138 -22.40 -8.81 -10.99
CA ALA A 138 -23.64 -9.52 -10.71
C ALA A 138 -24.73 -8.63 -10.06
N LEU A 139 -24.35 -7.53 -9.44
CA LEU A 139 -25.25 -6.56 -8.80
C LEU A 139 -25.39 -5.26 -9.62
N GLY A 140 -25.08 -5.31 -10.91
CA GLY A 140 -25.22 -4.19 -11.85
C GLY A 140 -24.11 -3.14 -11.74
N GLY A 141 -23.02 -3.39 -11.01
CA GLY A 141 -21.84 -2.54 -10.97
C GLY A 141 -20.81 -2.89 -12.05
N LEU A 142 -19.72 -2.15 -12.08
CA LEU A 142 -18.60 -2.42 -12.98
C LEU A 142 -17.49 -3.26 -12.32
N GLY A 143 -17.63 -3.63 -11.05
CA GLY A 143 -16.69 -4.49 -10.31
C GLY A 143 -15.31 -3.83 -10.12
N VAL A 144 -15.26 -2.53 -9.94
CA VAL A 144 -14.06 -1.81 -9.48
C VAL A 144 -13.86 -2.14 -8.00
N LEU A 145 -12.61 -2.32 -7.58
CA LEU A 145 -12.31 -2.61 -6.18
C LEU A 145 -12.75 -1.46 -5.28
N ASP A 146 -13.61 -1.75 -4.31
CA ASP A 146 -13.96 -0.82 -3.24
C ASP A 146 -12.90 -0.92 -2.14
N LEU A 147 -12.05 0.10 -2.03
CA LEU A 147 -10.96 0.14 -1.04
C LEU A 147 -11.49 0.20 0.40
N ARG A 148 -12.73 0.67 0.62
CA ARG A 148 -13.34 0.74 1.95
C ARG A 148 -13.72 -0.66 2.43
N LEU A 149 -14.41 -1.42 1.58
CA LEU A 149 -14.77 -2.80 1.88
C LEU A 149 -13.52 -3.68 2.02
N PHE A 150 -12.53 -3.48 1.15
CA PHE A 150 -11.28 -4.19 1.22
C PHE A 150 -10.54 -3.92 2.53
N ALA A 151 -10.53 -2.66 3.01
CA ALA A 151 -9.94 -2.27 4.29
C ALA A 151 -10.62 -2.91 5.51
N LEU A 152 -11.91 -3.22 5.41
CA LEU A 152 -12.66 -3.90 6.48
C LEU A 152 -12.36 -5.41 6.51
N VAL A 153 -12.19 -6.03 5.35
CA VAL A 153 -11.99 -7.48 5.24
C VAL A 153 -10.55 -7.89 5.59
N MET A 154 -9.55 -7.06 5.26
CA MET A 154 -8.14 -7.39 5.47
C MET A 154 -7.74 -7.58 6.94
N PRO A 155 -8.11 -6.71 7.90
CA PRO A 155 -7.83 -6.93 9.32
C PRO A 155 -8.40 -8.25 9.85
N CYS A 156 -9.64 -8.60 9.46
CA CYS A 156 -10.27 -9.87 9.88
C CYS A 156 -9.49 -11.10 9.42
N LYS A 157 -8.87 -11.06 8.23
CA LYS A 157 -8.01 -12.14 7.75
C LYS A 157 -6.69 -12.20 8.50
N GLN A 158 -6.12 -11.07 8.85
CA GLN A 158 -4.87 -11.01 9.63
C GLN A 158 -5.08 -11.54 11.05
N ASP A 159 -6.17 -11.21 11.70
CA ASP A 159 -6.54 -11.71 13.03
C ASP A 159 -6.85 -13.22 13.01
N GLY A 160 -7.52 -13.73 11.95
CA GLY A 160 -7.85 -15.13 11.76
C GLY A 160 -6.62 -16.05 11.52
N PHE A 161 -5.51 -15.52 11.01
CA PHE A 161 -4.26 -16.25 10.82
C PHE A 161 -3.28 -16.11 11.99
N GLY A 162 -3.64 -15.47 13.09
CA GLY A 162 -2.75 -15.26 14.23
C GLY A 162 -1.55 -14.38 13.92
N PHE A 163 -1.59 -13.64 12.82
CA PHE A 163 -0.55 -12.72 12.41
C PHE A 163 -0.71 -11.40 13.17
N LYS A 164 -0.37 -11.44 14.47
CA LYS A 164 -0.31 -10.24 15.28
C LYS A 164 0.73 -9.30 14.67
N ARG A 165 0.40 -8.01 14.63
CA ARG A 165 1.27 -6.88 14.23
C ARG A 165 2.70 -6.94 14.80
N GLN A 166 2.90 -7.66 15.90
CA GLN A 166 4.20 -7.94 16.53
C GLN A 166 5.14 -8.82 15.68
N THR A 167 4.62 -9.60 14.73
CA THR A 167 5.45 -10.57 13.99
C THR A 167 6.19 -9.95 12.81
N MET A 168 5.74 -8.81 12.29
CA MET A 168 6.49 -8.05 11.27
C MET A 168 7.70 -7.31 11.86
N ILE A 169 7.66 -7.00 13.14
CA ILE A 169 8.76 -6.34 13.87
C ILE A 169 9.84 -7.35 14.29
N GLY A 170 9.49 -8.63 14.33
CA GLY A 170 10.35 -9.72 14.77
C GLY A 170 10.93 -10.60 13.66
N LEU A 171 11.15 -10.08 12.45
CA LEU A 171 11.92 -10.76 11.39
C LEU A 171 13.44 -10.68 11.61
N GLY A 172 13.85 -10.66 12.90
CA GLY A 172 15.04 -11.35 13.32
C GLY A 172 14.63 -12.75 13.77
N LEU A 173 14.50 -13.72 12.84
CA LEU A 173 14.55 -15.16 13.11
C LEU A 173 13.76 -15.67 14.35
N ASN A 174 12.44 -15.76 14.28
CA ASN A 174 11.75 -16.86 14.98
C ASN A 174 10.31 -17.06 14.44
N CYS A 175 10.20 -17.92 13.44
CA CYS A 175 8.92 -18.51 13.04
C CYS A 175 8.64 -19.69 13.99
N GLN A 176 8.02 -19.42 15.15
CA GLN A 176 7.41 -20.48 15.96
C GLN A 176 5.90 -20.48 15.74
N SER A 177 5.46 -21.37 14.88
CA SER A 177 4.09 -21.84 14.77
C SER A 177 3.69 -22.50 16.09
N LYS A 178 2.86 -21.84 16.91
CA LYS A 178 2.09 -22.54 17.93
C LYS A 178 0.79 -23.03 17.29
N ARG A 179 0.79 -24.29 16.87
CA ARG A 179 -0.45 -25.06 16.75
C ARG A 179 -0.93 -25.32 18.16
N THR A 180 -2.08 -24.82 18.52
CA THR A 180 -2.87 -25.31 19.64
C THR A 180 -3.96 -26.21 19.08
N LEU A 181 -3.96 -27.42 19.59
CA LEU A 181 -4.99 -28.47 19.48
C LEU A 181 -6.37 -27.96 19.89
#